data_2705065f376364bf2fadd28eedd176e5
#
_entry.id   2705065f376364bf2fadd28eedd176e5
#
_cell.length_a   1.000
_cell.length_b   1.000
_cell.length_c   1.000
_cell.angle_alpha   90.00
_cell.angle_beta   90.00
_cell.angle_gamma   90.00
#
_symmetry.space_group_name_H-M   'P 1'
#
loop_
_entity.id
_entity.type
_entity.pdbx_description
1 polymer ?
#
loop_
_entity_poly.entity_id
_entity_poly.type
_entity_poly.pdbx_seq_one_letter_code
_entity_poly.pdbx_strand_id
1 'polypeptide(L)'
;MDISLFDYEIDSSLIAQKPCFPRDQSRLLSCLNNDFQDLKFKDLPMLLNSDDVLVINNTEVIPSRLFGKRDQVNIEVTLHLNIDNNRWRAFLKPGRKCRVNDELIFQNNLKANIIQKFEAGDVLLDFNCHKENLLAEIKNQGEMPLPPYIKRHEKSIEDIKDYQTIFAAHQGAVAAPTAGLHFTDNVIKNLENKGVQFVPITLHVGAGTFLPVKSDNILEHKMHEEWCSLSQKSSDILNNAIQNNKRIISVGTTCLRVLETIAKKNKGKIIPWSGFTDLFITPGFKFNIVDILITNFHLPRSTLLMLISAFHGRKRVFKSYEYAIRQKYRFFSYGDSCIFSKENQKYDK
;
A
#
# COMPACT_ATOMS: atom_id res chain seq x y z
N MET A 1 1.63 6.31 -23.29
CA MET A 1 2.62 7.02 -22.43
C MET A 1 3.70 6.03 -22.10
N ASP A 2 4.96 6.39 -22.31
CA ASP A 2 6.11 5.51 -22.12
C ASP A 2 6.47 5.37 -20.63
N ILE A 3 6.77 4.15 -20.20
CA ILE A 3 7.15 3.84 -18.83
C ILE A 3 8.50 4.47 -18.44
N SER A 4 9.40 4.68 -19.41
CA SER A 4 10.70 5.32 -19.19
C SER A 4 10.59 6.74 -18.60
N LEU A 5 9.46 7.42 -18.82
CA LEU A 5 9.16 8.72 -18.21
C LEU A 5 9.05 8.67 -16.68
N PHE A 6 8.94 7.48 -16.09
CA PHE A 6 8.83 7.22 -14.66
C PHE A 6 10.01 6.42 -14.12
N ASP A 7 11.16 6.55 -14.78
CA ASP A 7 12.39 5.90 -14.37
C ASP A 7 13.33 6.88 -13.66
N TYR A 8 14.08 6.37 -12.68
CA TYR A 8 15.15 7.09 -12.01
C TYR A 8 16.16 6.10 -11.43
N GLU A 9 17.40 6.54 -11.29
CA GLU A 9 18.46 5.73 -10.69
C GLU A 9 18.51 5.96 -9.19
N ILE A 10 18.71 4.88 -8.44
CA ILE A 10 18.86 4.91 -6.99
C ILE A 10 19.98 3.96 -6.55
N ASP A 11 20.87 4.44 -5.69
CA ASP A 11 21.85 3.59 -5.04
C ASP A 11 21.14 2.63 -4.07
N SER A 12 21.46 1.35 -4.16
CA SER A 12 20.89 0.30 -3.31
C SER A 12 21.14 0.53 -1.81
N SER A 13 22.16 1.29 -1.44
CA SER A 13 22.47 1.69 -0.05
C SER A 13 21.38 2.59 0.56
N LEU A 14 20.60 3.30 -0.27
CA LEU A 14 19.49 4.12 0.19
C LEU A 14 18.20 3.32 0.42
N ILE A 15 18.15 2.05 0.03
CA ILE A 15 16.98 1.19 0.24
C ILE A 15 16.97 0.69 1.69
N ALA A 16 16.01 1.17 2.48
CA ALA A 16 15.92 0.84 3.90
C ALA A 16 15.58 -0.65 4.11
N GLN A 17 16.42 -1.35 4.88
CA GLN A 17 16.25 -2.76 5.22
C GLN A 17 15.53 -2.97 6.55
N LYS A 18 15.50 -1.93 7.41
CA LYS A 18 14.80 -1.89 8.70
C LYS A 18 14.13 -0.53 8.87
N PRO A 19 13.01 -0.48 9.62
CA PRO A 19 12.38 0.79 9.93
C PRO A 19 13.26 1.67 10.81
N CYS A 20 12.95 2.96 10.87
CA CYS A 20 13.50 3.87 11.87
C CYS A 20 12.89 3.55 13.24
N PHE A 21 13.66 3.71 14.29
CA PHE A 21 13.16 3.57 15.66
C PHE A 21 13.57 4.78 16.51
N PRO A 22 12.63 5.44 17.21
CA PRO A 22 11.17 5.34 17.03
C PRO A 22 10.73 5.66 15.59
N ARG A 23 9.56 5.16 15.18
CA ARG A 23 9.06 5.27 13.80
C ARG A 23 8.97 6.71 13.31
N ASP A 24 8.54 7.62 14.18
CA ASP A 24 8.37 9.06 13.91
C ASP A 24 9.68 9.87 13.84
N GLN A 25 10.83 9.23 14.08
CA GLN A 25 12.13 9.83 13.81
C GLN A 25 12.57 9.68 12.34
N SER A 26 11.83 8.93 11.52
CA SER A 26 12.03 8.92 10.06
C SER A 26 11.92 10.35 9.51
N ARG A 27 12.62 10.61 8.41
CA ARG A 27 12.55 11.93 7.77
C ARG A 27 11.23 12.11 7.02
N LEU A 28 10.79 13.36 6.94
CA LEU A 28 9.63 13.79 6.17
C LEU A 28 10.04 14.93 5.25
N LEU A 29 10.03 14.68 3.94
CA LEU A 29 10.24 15.73 2.94
C LEU A 29 8.92 16.44 2.66
N SER A 30 8.81 17.71 3.08
CA SER A 30 7.65 18.53 2.76
C SER A 30 7.80 19.16 1.37
N CYS A 31 6.85 18.84 0.48
CA CYS A 31 6.72 19.39 -0.87
C CYS A 31 5.40 20.19 -1.02
N LEU A 32 4.88 20.73 0.08
CA LEU A 32 3.63 21.49 0.08
C LEU A 32 3.78 22.87 -0.60
N ASN A 33 4.97 23.43 -0.52
CA ASN A 33 5.35 24.73 -1.11
C ASN A 33 6.29 24.51 -2.30
N ASN A 34 6.77 25.62 -2.88
CA ASN A 34 7.74 25.56 -3.98
C ASN A 34 9.12 25.08 -3.51
N ASP A 35 9.48 25.36 -2.27
CA ASP A 35 10.75 24.93 -1.66
C ASP A 35 10.55 23.65 -0.84
N PHE A 36 11.58 22.80 -0.86
CA PHE A 36 11.60 21.58 -0.07
C PHE A 36 11.98 21.90 1.38
N GLN A 37 11.28 21.24 2.32
CA GLN A 37 11.55 21.37 3.75
C GLN A 37 11.93 20.00 4.32
N ASP A 38 13.11 19.89 4.91
CA ASP A 38 13.58 18.71 5.62
C ASP A 38 13.06 18.69 7.06
N LEU A 39 12.19 17.74 7.36
CA LEU A 39 11.56 17.57 8.67
C LEU A 39 11.74 16.12 9.14
N LYS A 40 11.30 15.83 10.36
CA LYS A 40 11.04 14.48 10.84
C LYS A 40 9.54 14.22 10.87
N PHE A 41 9.14 12.96 10.82
CA PHE A 41 7.71 12.60 10.81
C PHE A 41 6.97 13.09 12.06
N LYS A 42 7.64 13.14 13.20
CA LYS A 42 7.11 13.74 14.45
C LYS A 42 6.70 15.20 14.32
N ASP A 43 7.23 15.91 13.32
CA ASP A 43 6.94 17.31 13.07
C ASP A 43 5.69 17.50 12.16
N LEU A 44 5.06 16.40 11.72
CA LEU A 44 3.84 16.41 10.90
C LEU A 44 2.73 17.33 11.47
N PRO A 45 2.49 17.41 12.79
CA PRO A 45 1.50 18.33 13.34
C PRO A 45 1.74 19.81 13.02
N MET A 46 2.97 20.20 12.68
CA MET A 46 3.29 21.59 12.27
C MET A 46 2.75 21.93 10.87
N LEU A 47 2.57 20.92 10.01
CA LEU A 47 2.14 21.08 8.62
C LEU A 47 0.61 21.02 8.45
N LEU A 48 -0.10 20.45 9.43
CA LEU A 48 -1.53 20.23 9.36
C LEU A 48 -2.31 21.30 10.11
N ASN A 49 -3.55 21.56 9.68
CA ASN A 49 -4.47 22.49 10.33
C ASN A 49 -5.36 21.77 11.35
N SER A 50 -5.99 22.52 12.26
CA SER A 50 -6.85 21.98 13.31
C SER A 50 -8.10 21.26 12.80
N ASP A 51 -8.55 21.57 11.60
CA ASP A 51 -9.77 21.04 11.01
C ASP A 51 -9.53 20.09 9.83
N ASP A 52 -8.25 19.70 9.61
CA ASP A 52 -7.89 18.70 8.61
C ASP A 52 -8.49 17.31 8.92
N VAL A 53 -8.82 16.58 7.87
CA VAL A 53 -9.28 15.20 7.97
C VAL A 53 -8.21 14.26 7.41
N LEU A 54 -7.66 13.41 8.26
CA LEU A 54 -6.59 12.47 7.94
C LEU A 54 -7.17 11.07 7.70
N VAL A 55 -7.13 10.61 6.46
CA VAL A 55 -7.67 9.29 6.07
C VAL A 55 -6.57 8.23 6.17
N ILE A 56 -6.83 7.21 7.01
CA ILE A 56 -5.87 6.14 7.30
C ILE A 56 -6.41 4.78 6.83
N ASN A 57 -5.50 3.89 6.42
CA ASN A 57 -5.84 2.51 6.12
C ASN A 57 -5.65 1.64 7.35
N ASN A 58 -6.73 1.00 7.82
CA ASN A 58 -6.75 0.17 9.02
C ASN A 58 -6.63 -1.34 8.73
N THR A 59 -6.14 -1.71 7.55
CA THR A 59 -5.90 -3.11 7.23
C THR A 59 -4.77 -3.71 8.07
N GLU A 60 -4.94 -4.97 8.49
CA GLU A 60 -3.92 -5.78 9.17
C GLU A 60 -3.26 -6.72 8.16
N VAL A 61 -1.94 -6.74 8.13
CA VAL A 61 -1.16 -7.66 7.29
C VAL A 61 -1.16 -9.03 7.91
N ILE A 62 -1.49 -10.05 7.12
CA ILE A 62 -1.40 -11.46 7.53
C ILE A 62 -0.07 -12.09 7.08
N PRO A 63 0.50 -13.04 7.80
CA PRO A 63 1.73 -13.75 7.40
C PRO A 63 1.42 -14.73 6.26
N SER A 64 1.14 -14.19 5.09
CA SER A 64 0.57 -14.88 3.93
C SER A 64 1.55 -15.70 3.10
N ARG A 65 2.83 -15.75 3.49
CA ARG A 65 3.86 -16.52 2.81
C ARG A 65 4.02 -17.87 3.47
N LEU A 66 3.56 -18.92 2.79
CA LEU A 66 3.54 -20.29 3.28
C LEU A 66 4.58 -21.14 2.54
N PHE A 67 5.21 -22.06 3.27
CA PHE A 67 6.14 -23.05 2.72
C PHE A 67 5.57 -24.45 2.88
N GLY A 68 5.66 -25.24 1.83
CA GLY A 68 5.11 -26.58 1.81
C GLY A 68 5.78 -27.45 0.75
N LYS A 69 5.12 -28.54 0.43
CA LYS A 69 5.56 -29.50 -0.58
C LYS A 69 4.42 -29.86 -1.52
N ARG A 70 4.77 -30.11 -2.78
CA ARG A 70 4.01 -30.87 -3.73
C ARG A 70 4.82 -32.14 -4.04
N ASP A 71 4.40 -33.26 -3.55
CA ASP A 71 5.20 -34.50 -3.50
C ASP A 71 6.58 -34.25 -2.86
N GLN A 72 7.66 -34.40 -3.64
CA GLN A 72 9.05 -34.15 -3.22
C GLN A 72 9.54 -32.73 -3.56
N VAL A 73 8.71 -31.89 -4.20
CA VAL A 73 9.08 -30.52 -4.61
C VAL A 73 8.74 -29.54 -3.52
N ASN A 74 9.75 -28.85 -2.97
CA ASN A 74 9.50 -27.71 -2.08
C ASN A 74 8.81 -26.59 -2.85
N ILE A 75 7.78 -26.01 -2.24
CA ILE A 75 7.02 -24.89 -2.80
C ILE A 75 6.96 -23.72 -1.83
N GLU A 76 6.86 -22.52 -2.39
CA GLU A 76 6.53 -21.29 -1.70
C GLU A 76 5.22 -20.76 -2.28
N VAL A 77 4.28 -20.45 -1.41
CA VAL A 77 2.98 -19.86 -1.75
C VAL A 77 2.85 -18.51 -1.06
N THR A 78 2.57 -17.47 -1.81
CA THR A 78 2.23 -16.15 -1.24
C THR A 78 0.77 -15.85 -1.58
N LEU A 79 -0.11 -15.98 -0.58
CA LEU A 79 -1.52 -15.60 -0.71
C LEU A 79 -1.61 -14.11 -1.01
N HIS A 80 -2.50 -13.70 -1.92
CA HIS A 80 -2.60 -12.27 -2.26
C HIS A 80 -4.03 -11.75 -2.41
N LEU A 81 -5.04 -12.62 -2.58
CA LEU A 81 -6.43 -12.20 -2.66
C LEU A 81 -7.33 -13.30 -2.09
N ASN A 82 -8.10 -12.96 -1.06
CA ASN A 82 -9.14 -13.84 -0.55
C ASN A 82 -10.35 -13.80 -1.50
N ILE A 83 -10.79 -14.97 -1.96
CA ILE A 83 -11.96 -15.11 -2.82
C ILE A 83 -13.20 -15.40 -1.97
N ASP A 84 -13.06 -16.35 -1.03
CA ASP A 84 -14.12 -16.72 -0.09
C ASP A 84 -13.54 -17.47 1.15
N ASN A 85 -14.37 -18.24 1.85
CA ASN A 85 -14.02 -18.84 3.14
C ASN A 85 -12.75 -19.72 3.12
N ASN A 86 -12.47 -20.40 2.01
CA ASN A 86 -11.36 -21.34 1.90
C ASN A 86 -10.56 -21.19 0.60
N ARG A 87 -10.97 -20.29 -0.30
CA ARG A 87 -10.29 -20.10 -1.59
C ARG A 87 -9.52 -18.79 -1.62
N TRP A 88 -8.26 -18.91 -2.06
CA TRP A 88 -7.33 -17.79 -2.19
C TRP A 88 -6.63 -17.82 -3.53
N ARG A 89 -6.45 -16.65 -4.12
CA ARG A 89 -5.44 -16.49 -5.15
C ARG A 89 -4.06 -16.32 -4.50
N ALA A 90 -3.06 -16.94 -5.14
CA ALA A 90 -1.71 -16.99 -4.61
C ALA A 90 -0.67 -17.01 -5.72
N PHE A 91 0.49 -16.43 -5.46
CA PHE A 91 1.68 -16.67 -6.27
C PHE A 91 2.37 -17.94 -5.79
N LEU A 92 2.64 -18.87 -6.72
CA LEU A 92 3.25 -20.17 -6.45
C LEU A 92 4.63 -20.27 -7.10
N LYS A 93 5.63 -20.68 -6.31
CA LYS A 93 7.00 -20.96 -6.77
C LYS A 93 7.43 -22.36 -6.33
N PRO A 94 8.00 -23.19 -7.25
CA PRO A 94 8.13 -23.00 -8.68
C PRO A 94 6.82 -23.34 -9.41
N GLY A 95 6.11 -22.36 -9.94
CA GLY A 95 4.80 -22.55 -10.59
C GLY A 95 4.81 -23.49 -11.82
N ARG A 96 5.96 -23.63 -12.50
CA ARG A 96 6.11 -24.53 -13.66
C ARG A 96 6.06 -26.02 -13.29
N LYS A 97 6.39 -26.37 -12.03
CA LYS A 97 6.39 -27.78 -11.54
C LYS A 97 5.04 -28.21 -10.98
N CYS A 98 4.06 -27.31 -10.90
CA CYS A 98 2.74 -27.58 -10.34
C CYS A 98 1.66 -27.48 -11.42
N ARG A 99 0.64 -28.31 -11.34
CA ARG A 99 -0.49 -28.44 -12.30
C ARG A 99 -1.82 -28.23 -11.58
N VAL A 100 -2.88 -27.99 -12.32
CA VAL A 100 -4.26 -28.04 -11.81
C VAL A 100 -4.52 -29.44 -11.25
N ASN A 101 -5.23 -29.50 -10.12
CA ASN A 101 -5.53 -30.68 -9.31
C ASN A 101 -4.33 -31.23 -8.50
N ASP A 102 -3.16 -30.59 -8.52
CA ASP A 102 -2.10 -30.97 -7.59
C ASP A 102 -2.50 -30.58 -6.15
N GLU A 103 -2.23 -31.49 -5.19
CA GLU A 103 -2.35 -31.22 -3.76
C GLU A 103 -1.04 -30.62 -3.25
N LEU A 104 -1.15 -29.52 -2.53
CA LEU A 104 -0.08 -28.85 -1.82
C LEU A 104 -0.21 -29.16 -0.33
N ILE A 105 0.87 -29.58 0.32
CA ILE A 105 0.89 -29.98 1.72
C ILE A 105 1.75 -29.00 2.49
N PHE A 106 1.18 -28.38 3.51
CA PHE A 106 1.82 -27.46 4.44
C PHE A 106 2.00 -28.10 5.82
N GLN A 107 2.47 -27.35 6.82
CA GLN A 107 2.58 -27.82 8.19
C GLN A 107 1.18 -28.06 8.81
N ASN A 108 1.11 -28.79 9.93
CA ASN A 108 -0.11 -29.07 10.70
C ASN A 108 -1.26 -29.67 9.86
N ASN A 109 -0.94 -30.50 8.85
CA ASN A 109 -1.92 -31.08 7.94
C ASN A 109 -2.78 -30.07 7.16
N LEU A 110 -2.36 -28.81 7.08
CA LEU A 110 -2.98 -27.86 6.15
C LEU A 110 -2.66 -28.29 4.72
N LYS A 111 -3.71 -28.40 3.90
CA LYS A 111 -3.60 -28.78 2.48
C LYS A 111 -4.37 -27.80 1.61
N ALA A 112 -3.94 -27.68 0.37
CA ALA A 112 -4.67 -26.93 -0.64
C ALA A 112 -4.58 -27.61 -2.01
N ASN A 113 -5.67 -27.59 -2.77
CA ASN A 113 -5.71 -28.07 -4.15
C ASN A 113 -5.58 -26.86 -5.11
N ILE A 114 -4.81 -27.03 -6.18
CA ILE A 114 -4.74 -26.03 -7.25
C ILE A 114 -5.97 -26.20 -8.14
N ILE A 115 -6.92 -25.27 -8.03
CA ILE A 115 -8.17 -25.29 -8.80
C ILE A 115 -7.98 -24.71 -10.20
N GLN A 116 -7.18 -23.64 -10.30
CA GLN A 116 -6.94 -22.93 -11.56
C GLN A 116 -5.56 -22.31 -11.56
N LYS A 117 -4.97 -22.18 -12.74
CA LYS A 117 -3.72 -21.44 -12.97
C LYS A 117 -3.99 -20.26 -13.88
N PHE A 118 -3.36 -19.14 -13.53
CA PHE A 118 -3.36 -17.91 -14.31
C PHE A 118 -1.95 -17.61 -14.81
N GLU A 119 -1.78 -16.46 -15.44
CA GLU A 119 -0.46 -16.01 -15.90
C GLU A 119 0.48 -15.65 -14.72
N ALA A 120 1.78 -15.58 -15.01
CA ALA A 120 2.81 -15.12 -14.07
C ALA A 120 2.94 -15.92 -12.75
N GLY A 121 2.49 -17.19 -12.72
CA GLY A 121 2.57 -18.05 -11.53
C GLY A 121 1.45 -17.83 -10.51
N ASP A 122 0.42 -17.07 -10.89
CA ASP A 122 -0.78 -16.89 -10.10
C ASP A 122 -1.69 -18.13 -10.21
N VAL A 123 -2.24 -18.57 -9.08
CA VAL A 123 -3.08 -19.77 -8.97
C VAL A 123 -4.28 -19.51 -8.05
N LEU A 124 -5.36 -20.22 -8.27
CA LEU A 124 -6.47 -20.34 -7.32
C LEU A 124 -6.28 -21.60 -6.49
N LEU A 125 -6.18 -21.44 -5.19
CA LEU A 125 -6.04 -22.51 -4.20
C LEU A 125 -7.35 -22.69 -3.44
N ASP A 126 -7.71 -23.97 -3.18
CA ASP A 126 -8.84 -24.37 -2.34
C ASP A 126 -8.30 -25.15 -1.14
N PHE A 127 -8.41 -24.56 0.05
CA PHE A 127 -7.87 -25.14 1.28
C PHE A 127 -8.84 -26.13 1.92
N ASN A 128 -8.31 -27.15 2.59
CA ASN A 128 -9.06 -28.20 3.28
C ASN A 128 -9.70 -27.77 4.60
N CYS A 129 -9.65 -26.47 4.95
CA CYS A 129 -10.25 -25.93 6.17
C CYS A 129 -10.95 -24.58 5.90
N HIS A 130 -11.93 -24.24 6.76
CA HIS A 130 -12.73 -23.03 6.60
C HIS A 130 -12.09 -21.80 7.26
N LYS A 131 -12.59 -20.62 6.90
CA LYS A 131 -12.08 -19.27 7.11
C LYS A 131 -11.35 -19.02 8.44
N GLU A 132 -11.99 -19.30 9.56
CA GLU A 132 -11.40 -18.99 10.88
C GLU A 132 -10.20 -19.90 11.18
N ASN A 133 -10.34 -21.21 10.92
CA ASN A 133 -9.27 -22.16 11.08
C ASN A 133 -8.15 -21.91 10.08
N LEU A 134 -8.47 -21.54 8.84
CA LEU A 134 -7.49 -21.22 7.82
C LEU A 134 -6.64 -20.00 8.21
N LEU A 135 -7.26 -18.93 8.68
CA LEU A 135 -6.52 -17.74 9.15
C LEU A 135 -5.64 -18.03 10.37
N ALA A 136 -6.11 -18.92 11.28
CA ALA A 136 -5.30 -19.37 12.41
C ALA A 136 -4.07 -20.14 11.94
N GLU A 137 -4.24 -21.11 10.99
CA GLU A 137 -3.13 -21.86 10.41
C GLU A 137 -2.16 -20.97 9.64
N ILE A 138 -2.66 -19.98 8.85
CA ILE A 138 -1.81 -19.01 8.18
C ILE A 138 -0.98 -18.21 9.20
N LYS A 139 -1.57 -17.78 10.31
CA LYS A 139 -0.84 -17.07 11.37
C LYS A 139 0.24 -17.92 12.05
N ASN A 140 -0.06 -19.20 12.28
CA ASN A 140 0.83 -20.12 13.00
C ASN A 140 2.09 -20.46 12.19
N GLN A 141 1.93 -20.71 10.88
CA GLN A 141 3.02 -21.25 10.04
C GLN A 141 3.55 -20.27 8.98
N GLY A 142 2.80 -19.20 8.68
CA GLY A 142 3.16 -18.24 7.67
C GLY A 142 4.29 -17.30 8.09
N GLU A 143 4.89 -16.69 7.09
CA GLU A 143 5.86 -15.61 7.24
C GLU A 143 5.31 -14.31 6.67
N MET A 144 5.81 -13.17 7.18
CA MET A 144 5.44 -11.87 6.65
C MET A 144 5.89 -11.72 5.19
N PRO A 145 4.98 -11.33 4.29
CA PRO A 145 5.26 -11.21 2.86
C PRO A 145 6.00 -9.89 2.58
N LEU A 146 7.26 -9.81 2.99
CA LEU A 146 8.06 -8.62 2.77
C LEU A 146 8.34 -8.40 1.28
N PRO A 147 8.42 -7.13 0.85
CA PRO A 147 8.82 -6.80 -0.51
C PRO A 147 10.20 -7.37 -0.88
N PRO A 148 10.46 -7.73 -2.15
CA PRO A 148 11.69 -8.42 -2.56
C PRO A 148 12.98 -7.60 -2.37
N TYR A 149 12.88 -6.28 -2.23
CA TYR A 149 14.03 -5.41 -1.95
C TYR A 149 14.42 -5.36 -0.46
N ILE A 150 13.57 -5.89 0.44
CA ILE A 150 13.90 -6.12 1.84
C ILE A 150 14.49 -7.51 1.95
N LYS A 151 15.82 -7.58 2.11
CA LYS A 151 16.53 -8.86 2.15
C LYS A 151 16.49 -9.43 3.57
N ARG A 152 16.08 -10.70 3.69
CA ARG A 152 16.12 -11.49 4.92
C ARG A 152 16.83 -12.81 4.63
N HIS A 153 17.75 -13.17 5.48
CA HIS A 153 18.44 -14.46 5.42
C HIS A 153 17.70 -15.52 6.24
N GLU A 154 17.01 -15.07 7.29
CA GLU A 154 16.26 -15.94 8.20
C GLU A 154 14.92 -15.30 8.55
N LYS A 155 13.96 -16.11 9.01
CA LYS A 155 12.67 -15.67 9.55
C LYS A 155 12.92 -14.79 10.78
N SER A 156 12.36 -13.59 10.78
CA SER A 156 12.42 -12.70 11.93
C SER A 156 11.03 -12.48 12.53
N ILE A 157 10.90 -12.72 13.82
CA ILE A 157 9.69 -12.41 14.58
C ILE A 157 9.46 -10.89 14.61
N GLU A 158 10.52 -10.11 14.54
CA GLU A 158 10.45 -8.65 14.49
C GLU A 158 9.68 -8.16 13.24
N ASP A 159 9.79 -8.87 12.12
CA ASP A 159 9.10 -8.49 10.88
C ASP A 159 7.57 -8.47 11.03
N ILE A 160 6.99 -9.32 11.90
CA ILE A 160 5.56 -9.32 12.19
C ILE A 160 5.15 -7.96 12.80
N LYS A 161 5.96 -7.44 13.71
CA LYS A 161 5.73 -6.15 14.36
C LYS A 161 6.16 -5.00 13.46
N ASP A 162 7.28 -5.17 12.77
CA ASP A 162 7.88 -4.12 11.95
C ASP A 162 7.08 -3.81 10.69
N TYR A 163 6.39 -4.80 10.13
CA TYR A 163 5.59 -4.64 8.91
C TYR A 163 4.09 -4.50 9.20
N GLN A 164 3.74 -3.96 10.37
CA GLN A 164 2.37 -3.69 10.80
C GLN A 164 2.21 -2.23 11.23
N THR A 165 1.10 -1.59 10.83
CA THR A 165 0.80 -0.22 11.26
C THR A 165 0.11 -0.20 12.61
N ILE A 166 0.20 0.92 13.33
CA ILE A 166 -0.54 1.15 14.57
C ILE A 166 -2.07 1.18 14.36
N PHE A 167 -2.51 1.35 13.13
CA PHE A 167 -3.93 1.43 12.74
C PHE A 167 -4.55 0.06 12.41
N ALA A 168 -3.78 -1.03 12.42
CA ALA A 168 -4.22 -2.36 12.02
C ALA A 168 -5.41 -2.85 12.86
N ALA A 169 -6.53 -3.19 12.19
CA ALA A 169 -7.77 -3.64 12.80
C ALA A 169 -8.50 -4.74 12.00
N HIS A 170 -8.35 -4.77 10.68
CA HIS A 170 -9.04 -5.71 9.79
C HIS A 170 -8.07 -6.54 8.99
N GLN A 171 -8.03 -7.86 9.27
CA GLN A 171 -7.13 -8.82 8.64
C GLN A 171 -7.46 -9.04 7.16
N GLY A 172 -6.42 -9.20 6.32
CA GLY A 172 -6.60 -9.55 4.91
C GLY A 172 -5.55 -8.97 3.97
N ALA A 173 -4.74 -8.01 4.40
CA ALA A 173 -3.67 -7.50 3.56
C ALA A 173 -2.46 -8.44 3.51
N VAL A 174 -1.77 -8.43 2.38
CA VAL A 174 -0.49 -9.10 2.18
C VAL A 174 0.66 -8.13 2.00
N ALA A 175 0.38 -6.85 2.02
CA ALA A 175 1.37 -5.80 2.11
C ALA A 175 0.91 -4.70 3.08
N ALA A 176 1.85 -4.09 3.79
CA ALA A 176 1.53 -3.01 4.71
C ALA A 176 1.19 -1.71 3.94
N PRO A 177 0.23 -0.91 4.43
CA PRO A 177 0.05 0.47 3.97
C PRO A 177 1.17 1.33 4.56
N THR A 178 2.35 1.30 3.91
CA THR A 178 3.65 1.69 4.47
C THR A 178 3.74 3.13 4.96
N ALA A 179 2.96 4.06 4.41
CA ALA A 179 2.87 5.42 4.94
C ALA A 179 2.34 5.48 6.38
N GLY A 180 1.52 4.52 6.77
CA GLY A 180 1.02 4.37 8.14
C GLY A 180 2.07 3.87 9.15
N LEU A 181 3.18 3.28 8.67
CA LEU A 181 4.24 2.78 9.53
C LEU A 181 5.01 3.88 10.29
N HIS A 182 4.94 5.10 9.83
CA HIS A 182 5.62 6.24 10.46
C HIS A 182 4.91 6.75 11.72
N PHE A 183 3.62 6.45 11.86
CA PHE A 183 2.81 6.93 12.98
C PHE A 183 3.16 6.22 14.28
N THR A 184 3.21 7.01 15.36
CA THR A 184 3.33 6.57 16.75
C THR A 184 2.16 7.14 17.56
N ASP A 185 1.88 6.57 18.74
CA ASP A 185 0.87 7.11 19.66
C ASP A 185 1.08 8.60 19.95
N ASN A 186 2.36 9.03 20.03
CA ASN A 186 2.70 10.42 20.29
C ASN A 186 2.27 11.35 19.15
N VAL A 187 2.55 10.97 17.90
CA VAL A 187 2.13 11.75 16.71
C VAL A 187 0.61 11.80 16.62
N ILE A 188 -0.08 10.67 16.85
CA ILE A 188 -1.54 10.60 16.84
C ILE A 188 -2.13 11.55 17.88
N LYS A 189 -1.69 11.44 19.15
CA LYS A 189 -2.16 12.31 20.23
C LYS A 189 -1.94 13.80 19.94
N ASN A 190 -0.79 14.16 19.38
CA ASN A 190 -0.49 15.55 19.04
C ASN A 190 -1.42 16.09 17.93
N LEU A 191 -1.75 15.25 16.94
CA LEU A 191 -2.69 15.58 15.87
C LEU A 191 -4.13 15.71 16.42
N GLU A 192 -4.57 14.76 17.25
CA GLU A 192 -5.89 14.81 17.89
C GLU A 192 -6.05 16.02 18.81
N ASN A 193 -5.02 16.33 19.63
CA ASN A 193 -5.01 17.52 20.47
C ASN A 193 -5.05 18.83 19.65
N LYS A 194 -4.54 18.79 18.42
CA LYS A 194 -4.64 19.91 17.48
C LYS A 194 -6.04 20.03 16.84
N GLY A 195 -6.87 18.99 16.92
CA GLY A 195 -8.21 18.95 16.33
C GLY A 195 -8.28 18.21 14.98
N VAL A 196 -7.18 17.60 14.53
CA VAL A 196 -7.17 16.77 13.30
C VAL A 196 -8.02 15.51 13.51
N GLN A 197 -8.94 15.26 12.58
CA GLN A 197 -9.85 14.13 12.66
C GLN A 197 -9.34 12.94 11.86
N PHE A 198 -9.22 11.77 12.50
CA PHE A 198 -8.84 10.53 11.84
C PHE A 198 -10.06 9.80 11.28
N VAL A 199 -9.99 9.38 10.02
CA VAL A 199 -11.04 8.64 9.31
C VAL A 199 -10.47 7.34 8.77
N PRO A 200 -10.90 6.18 9.30
CA PRO A 200 -10.44 4.89 8.81
C PRO A 200 -11.16 4.48 7.51
N ILE A 201 -10.38 3.91 6.60
CA ILE A 201 -10.84 3.08 5.50
C ILE A 201 -10.18 1.72 5.59
N THR A 202 -10.70 0.71 4.93
CA THR A 202 -10.01 -0.56 4.74
C THR A 202 -9.69 -0.75 3.26
N LEU A 203 -8.43 -1.04 2.95
CA LEU A 203 -8.02 -1.62 1.66
C LEU A 203 -7.04 -2.74 1.96
N HIS A 204 -7.36 -3.95 1.55
CA HIS A 204 -6.46 -5.09 1.66
C HIS A 204 -5.44 -5.03 0.52
N VAL A 205 -4.23 -4.57 0.86
CA VAL A 205 -3.17 -4.37 -0.13
C VAL A 205 -2.69 -5.73 -0.61
N GLY A 206 -2.75 -5.95 -1.92
CA GLY A 206 -2.29 -7.17 -2.57
C GLY A 206 -0.79 -7.17 -2.87
N ALA A 207 -0.20 -8.34 -3.08
CA ALA A 207 1.22 -8.48 -3.45
C ALA A 207 1.56 -7.89 -4.83
N GLY A 208 0.55 -7.62 -5.66
CA GLY A 208 0.71 -6.94 -6.95
C GLY A 208 1.36 -5.56 -6.86
N THR A 209 1.24 -4.89 -5.71
CA THR A 209 1.86 -3.58 -5.46
C THR A 209 3.39 -3.60 -5.56
N PHE A 210 4.02 -4.76 -5.39
CA PHE A 210 5.48 -4.94 -5.50
C PHE A 210 5.95 -5.39 -6.88
N LEU A 211 5.03 -5.69 -7.79
CA LEU A 211 5.37 -6.13 -9.12
C LEU A 211 5.66 -4.90 -10.00
N PRO A 212 6.79 -4.91 -10.74
CA PRO A 212 7.06 -3.85 -11.70
C PRO A 212 6.06 -3.92 -12.86
N VAL A 213 5.75 -2.77 -13.45
CA VAL A 213 5.01 -2.71 -14.70
C VAL A 213 5.88 -3.33 -15.80
N LYS A 214 5.35 -4.33 -16.51
CA LYS A 214 6.11 -5.09 -17.51
C LYS A 214 5.95 -4.56 -18.93
N SER A 215 4.89 -3.81 -19.22
CA SER A 215 4.65 -3.25 -20.55
C SER A 215 5.35 -1.92 -20.70
N ASP A 216 5.95 -1.67 -21.89
CA ASP A 216 6.57 -0.38 -22.21
C ASP A 216 5.51 0.72 -22.35
N ASN A 217 4.31 0.36 -22.77
CA ASN A 217 3.16 1.28 -22.81
C ASN A 217 2.30 1.09 -21.56
N ILE A 218 2.25 2.10 -20.72
CA ILE A 218 1.51 2.03 -19.45
C ILE A 218 0.00 1.83 -19.64
N LEU A 219 -0.58 2.18 -20.79
CA LEU A 219 -2.01 2.00 -21.06
C LEU A 219 -2.41 0.52 -21.21
N GLU A 220 -1.46 -0.37 -21.44
CA GLU A 220 -1.67 -1.82 -21.53
C GLU A 220 -1.57 -2.52 -20.17
N HIS A 221 -1.12 -1.79 -19.14
CA HIS A 221 -1.02 -2.35 -17.81
C HIS A 221 -2.39 -2.56 -17.17
N LYS A 222 -2.64 -3.78 -16.71
CA LYS A 222 -3.85 -4.12 -15.94
C LYS A 222 -3.51 -4.11 -14.45
N MET A 223 -4.17 -3.24 -13.70
CA MET A 223 -4.06 -3.23 -12.23
C MET A 223 -4.66 -4.49 -11.63
N HIS A 224 -4.01 -5.02 -10.61
CA HIS A 224 -4.62 -6.03 -9.77
C HIS A 224 -5.76 -5.42 -8.95
N GLU A 225 -6.85 -6.18 -8.84
CA GLU A 225 -7.98 -5.79 -7.99
C GLU A 225 -7.61 -5.93 -6.51
N GLU A 226 -8.02 -4.96 -5.72
CA GLU A 226 -7.84 -4.95 -4.27
C GLU A 226 -9.19 -4.67 -3.61
N TRP A 227 -9.55 -5.49 -2.61
CA TRP A 227 -10.78 -5.29 -1.87
C TRP A 227 -10.66 -4.09 -0.94
N CYS A 228 -11.71 -3.24 -0.93
CA CYS A 228 -11.74 -2.08 -0.07
C CYS A 228 -13.13 -1.81 0.48
N SER A 229 -13.18 -1.09 1.62
CA SER A 229 -14.43 -0.65 2.22
C SER A 229 -14.31 0.72 2.88
N LEU A 230 -15.44 1.43 2.89
CA LEU A 230 -15.66 2.69 3.59
C LEU A 230 -16.96 2.59 4.38
N SER A 231 -16.91 2.79 5.69
CA SER A 231 -18.09 2.73 6.55
C SER A 231 -19.01 3.95 6.36
N GLN A 232 -20.28 3.83 6.79
CA GLN A 232 -21.23 4.96 6.81
C GLN A 232 -20.64 6.13 7.63
N LYS A 233 -20.15 5.84 8.86
CA LYS A 233 -19.55 6.85 9.74
C LYS A 233 -18.38 7.59 9.05
N SER A 234 -17.48 6.87 8.39
CA SER A 234 -16.36 7.47 7.66
C SER A 234 -16.85 8.32 6.48
N SER A 235 -17.85 7.85 5.76
CA SER A 235 -18.49 8.58 4.66
C SER A 235 -19.13 9.90 5.14
N ASP A 236 -19.85 9.87 6.25
CA ASP A 236 -20.51 11.06 6.81
C ASP A 236 -19.49 12.14 7.23
N ILE A 237 -18.39 11.71 7.88
CA ILE A 237 -17.30 12.62 8.26
C ILE A 237 -16.67 13.27 7.02
N LEU A 238 -16.36 12.47 5.99
CA LEU A 238 -15.75 12.97 4.76
C LEU A 238 -16.68 13.93 4.02
N ASN A 239 -17.98 13.62 3.92
CA ASN A 239 -18.95 14.53 3.29
C ASN A 239 -19.10 15.84 4.06
N ASN A 240 -19.09 15.80 5.39
CA ASN A 240 -19.06 17.00 6.22
C ASN A 240 -17.81 17.83 5.96
N ALA A 241 -16.64 17.19 5.86
CA ALA A 241 -15.39 17.87 5.55
C ALA A 241 -15.45 18.56 4.17
N ILE A 242 -15.94 17.86 3.15
CA ILE A 242 -16.10 18.40 1.78
C ILE A 242 -17.04 19.62 1.78
N GLN A 243 -18.21 19.52 2.44
CA GLN A 243 -19.18 20.61 2.54
C GLN A 243 -18.63 21.86 3.23
N ASN A 244 -17.72 21.68 4.20
CA ASN A 244 -17.09 22.76 4.95
C ASN A 244 -15.71 23.16 4.38
N ASN A 245 -15.36 22.75 3.16
CA ASN A 245 -14.09 23.03 2.49
C ASN A 245 -12.84 22.69 3.33
N LYS A 246 -12.91 21.66 4.17
CA LYS A 246 -11.78 21.16 4.95
C LYS A 246 -10.87 20.33 4.06
N ARG A 247 -9.56 20.37 4.34
CA ARG A 247 -8.60 19.57 3.57
C ARG A 247 -8.72 18.10 3.92
N ILE A 248 -8.74 17.24 2.90
CA ILE A 248 -8.71 15.79 3.03
C ILE A 248 -7.31 15.29 2.71
N ILE A 249 -6.67 14.71 3.70
CA ILE A 249 -5.29 14.24 3.66
C ILE A 249 -5.27 12.72 3.62
N SER A 250 -4.70 12.16 2.57
CA SER A 250 -4.55 10.72 2.42
C SER A 250 -3.23 10.24 3.02
N VAL A 251 -3.28 9.29 3.95
CA VAL A 251 -2.11 8.54 4.41
C VAL A 251 -1.91 7.32 3.54
N GLY A 252 -0.99 7.45 2.60
CA GLY A 252 -0.68 6.44 1.59
C GLY A 252 -1.52 6.53 0.32
N THR A 253 -0.96 5.99 -0.74
CA THR A 253 -1.60 5.87 -2.05
C THR A 253 -2.83 4.95 -2.00
N THR A 254 -2.91 4.05 -1.03
CA THR A 254 -4.06 3.15 -0.80
C THR A 254 -5.32 3.92 -0.43
N CYS A 255 -5.25 4.84 0.55
CA CYS A 255 -6.39 5.68 0.93
C CYS A 255 -6.82 6.57 -0.24
N LEU A 256 -5.88 7.18 -0.94
CA LEU A 256 -6.16 7.99 -2.12
C LEU A 256 -6.93 7.18 -3.18
N ARG A 257 -6.48 5.96 -3.51
CA ARG A 257 -7.15 5.12 -4.50
C ARG A 257 -8.58 4.74 -4.10
N VAL A 258 -8.83 4.44 -2.81
CA VAL A 258 -10.19 4.15 -2.33
C VAL A 258 -11.10 5.36 -2.51
N LEU A 259 -10.69 6.52 -2.02
CA LEU A 259 -11.50 7.75 -2.08
C LEU A 259 -11.82 8.14 -3.52
N GLU A 260 -10.81 8.14 -4.40
CA GLU A 260 -11.00 8.48 -5.81
C GLU A 260 -11.79 7.41 -6.58
N THR A 261 -11.72 6.12 -6.19
CA THR A 261 -12.56 5.06 -6.74
C THR A 261 -14.03 5.31 -6.42
N ILE A 262 -14.34 5.59 -5.15
CA ILE A 262 -15.71 5.83 -4.71
C ILE A 262 -16.25 7.09 -5.40
N ALA A 263 -15.49 8.17 -5.40
CA ALA A 263 -15.89 9.42 -6.05
C ALA A 263 -16.13 9.23 -7.56
N LYS A 264 -15.23 8.53 -8.27
CA LYS A 264 -15.36 8.26 -9.70
C LYS A 264 -16.62 7.46 -10.03
N LYS A 265 -16.91 6.41 -9.23
CA LYS A 265 -18.10 5.57 -9.42
C LYS A 265 -19.40 6.28 -9.05
N ASN A 266 -19.36 7.31 -8.20
CA ASN A 266 -20.55 7.99 -7.65
C ASN A 266 -20.61 9.49 -7.99
N LYS A 267 -20.11 9.89 -9.17
CA LYS A 267 -20.19 11.27 -9.70
C LYS A 267 -19.66 12.33 -8.72
N GLY A 268 -18.53 12.05 -8.08
CA GLY A 268 -17.85 12.95 -7.13
C GLY A 268 -18.34 12.84 -5.68
N LYS A 269 -19.32 12.00 -5.38
CA LYS A 269 -19.85 11.82 -4.02
C LYS A 269 -19.11 10.70 -3.28
N ILE A 270 -18.92 10.90 -1.98
CA ILE A 270 -18.44 9.86 -1.07
C ILE A 270 -19.64 9.18 -0.43
N ILE A 271 -19.77 7.88 -0.67
CA ILE A 271 -20.84 7.04 -0.07
C ILE A 271 -20.22 5.84 0.62
N PRO A 272 -20.90 5.18 1.54
CA PRO A 272 -20.48 3.89 2.08
C PRO A 272 -20.23 2.92 0.93
N TRP A 273 -19.13 2.18 1.02
CA TRP A 273 -18.69 1.33 -0.08
C TRP A 273 -18.11 0.02 0.45
N SER A 274 -18.34 -1.06 -0.28
CA SER A 274 -17.63 -2.32 -0.13
C SER A 274 -17.49 -2.96 -1.50
N GLY A 275 -16.29 -3.31 -1.92
CA GLY A 275 -16.04 -3.89 -3.22
C GLY A 275 -14.57 -3.79 -3.66
N PHE A 276 -14.32 -4.00 -4.93
CA PHE A 276 -12.97 -4.02 -5.48
C PHE A 276 -12.61 -2.72 -6.20
N THR A 277 -11.35 -2.33 -6.07
CA THR A 277 -10.74 -1.24 -6.85
C THR A 277 -9.58 -1.77 -7.69
N ASP A 278 -9.62 -1.45 -8.97
CA ASP A 278 -8.56 -1.62 -9.97
C ASP A 278 -8.09 -0.26 -10.49
N LEU A 279 -8.39 0.82 -9.78
CA LEU A 279 -8.13 2.17 -10.23
C LEU A 279 -6.64 2.39 -10.50
N PHE A 280 -6.30 2.57 -11.77
CA PHE A 280 -4.98 2.98 -12.22
C PHE A 280 -4.94 4.48 -12.44
N ILE A 281 -4.11 5.18 -11.68
CA ILE A 281 -3.97 6.64 -11.73
C ILE A 281 -2.66 7.00 -12.45
N THR A 282 -2.78 7.77 -13.52
CA THR A 282 -1.67 8.24 -14.34
C THR A 282 -1.81 9.75 -14.58
N PRO A 283 -0.76 10.47 -15.02
CA PRO A 283 -0.86 11.88 -15.37
C PRO A 283 -2.05 12.18 -16.28
N GLY A 284 -2.79 13.23 -15.95
CA GLY A 284 -4.06 13.60 -16.57
C GLY A 284 -5.31 13.14 -15.80
N PHE A 285 -5.15 12.31 -14.73
CA PHE A 285 -6.25 11.97 -13.84
C PHE A 285 -6.74 13.20 -13.07
N LYS A 286 -8.06 13.36 -12.96
CA LYS A 286 -8.69 14.44 -12.20
C LYS A 286 -9.06 13.96 -10.81
N PHE A 287 -8.36 14.48 -9.81
CA PHE A 287 -8.63 14.18 -8.40
C PHE A 287 -9.81 14.99 -7.89
N ASN A 288 -10.73 14.32 -7.21
CA ASN A 288 -11.99 14.91 -6.73
C ASN A 288 -11.96 15.18 -5.22
N ILE A 289 -11.28 14.34 -4.44
CA ILE A 289 -11.43 14.27 -2.99
C ILE A 289 -10.16 14.66 -2.25
N VAL A 290 -9.02 14.11 -2.66
CA VAL A 290 -7.78 14.25 -1.89
C VAL A 290 -7.06 15.57 -2.22
N ASP A 291 -6.68 16.32 -1.18
CA ASP A 291 -5.96 17.60 -1.30
C ASP A 291 -4.47 17.43 -1.00
N ILE A 292 -4.12 16.57 -0.05
CA ILE A 292 -2.75 16.31 0.39
C ILE A 292 -2.52 14.80 0.48
N LEU A 293 -1.33 14.36 0.09
CA LEU A 293 -0.89 12.98 0.13
C LEU A 293 0.39 12.85 0.96
N ILE A 294 0.34 12.02 2.01
CA ILE A 294 1.53 11.56 2.75
C ILE A 294 1.88 10.17 2.23
N THR A 295 3.11 9.95 1.79
CA THR A 295 3.51 8.66 1.21
C THR A 295 5.00 8.41 1.37
N ASN A 296 5.46 7.18 1.09
CA ASN A 296 6.88 6.83 0.99
C ASN A 296 7.43 7.22 -0.39
N PHE A 297 8.75 7.16 -0.55
CA PHE A 297 9.39 7.18 -1.87
C PHE A 297 9.18 5.83 -2.56
N HIS A 298 8.69 5.85 -3.79
CA HIS A 298 8.28 4.66 -4.55
C HIS A 298 9.34 4.21 -5.55
N LEU A 299 9.28 2.92 -5.96
CA LEU A 299 10.19 2.33 -6.92
C LEU A 299 10.10 3.01 -8.29
N PRO A 300 11.20 3.03 -9.07
CA PRO A 300 11.17 3.42 -10.47
C PRO A 300 10.22 2.49 -11.24
N ARG A 301 9.63 3.00 -12.31
CA ARG A 301 8.69 2.31 -13.20
C ARG A 301 7.50 1.66 -12.50
N SER A 302 7.09 2.19 -11.33
CA SER A 302 5.96 1.66 -10.58
C SER A 302 4.68 2.46 -10.81
N THR A 303 3.54 1.78 -10.67
CA THR A 303 2.21 2.41 -10.71
C THR A 303 2.06 3.51 -9.65
N LEU A 304 2.75 3.37 -8.51
CA LEU A 304 2.72 4.33 -7.42
C LEU A 304 3.50 5.61 -7.76
N LEU A 305 4.64 5.52 -8.46
CA LEU A 305 5.35 6.69 -8.96
C LEU A 305 4.53 7.45 -10.01
N MET A 306 3.77 6.72 -10.85
CA MET A 306 2.84 7.33 -11.79
C MET A 306 1.71 8.07 -11.08
N LEU A 307 1.14 7.48 -10.02
CA LEU A 307 0.08 8.07 -9.21
C LEU A 307 0.53 9.39 -8.57
N ILE A 308 1.69 9.40 -7.89
CA ILE A 308 2.19 10.64 -7.26
C ILE A 308 2.58 11.69 -8.31
N SER A 309 3.06 11.24 -9.48
CA SER A 309 3.33 12.14 -10.62
C SER A 309 2.05 12.76 -11.19
N ALA A 310 0.94 12.02 -11.17
CA ALA A 310 -0.38 12.55 -11.52
C ALA A 310 -0.90 13.54 -10.47
N PHE A 311 -0.59 13.28 -9.18
CA PHE A 311 -1.10 14.07 -8.08
C PHE A 311 -0.38 15.43 -7.90
N HIS A 312 0.95 15.42 -7.94
CA HIS A 312 1.79 16.59 -7.62
C HIS A 312 2.49 17.20 -8.85
N GLY A 313 2.28 16.62 -10.04
CA GLY A 313 3.00 17.00 -11.26
C GLY A 313 4.34 16.26 -11.41
N ARG A 314 4.54 15.60 -12.54
CA ARG A 314 5.72 14.75 -12.81
C ARG A 314 7.04 15.49 -12.58
N LYS A 315 7.19 16.70 -13.13
CA LYS A 315 8.43 17.48 -12.99
C LYS A 315 8.78 17.78 -11.54
N ARG A 316 7.75 18.13 -10.71
CA ARG A 316 7.93 18.44 -9.29
C ARG A 316 8.31 17.19 -8.49
N VAL A 317 7.64 16.05 -8.77
CA VAL A 317 7.96 14.76 -8.15
C VAL A 317 9.41 14.37 -8.43
N PHE A 318 9.86 14.43 -9.69
CA PHE A 318 11.25 14.08 -10.02
C PHE A 318 12.27 15.01 -9.35
N LYS A 319 12.03 16.33 -9.30
CA LYS A 319 12.87 17.26 -8.53
C LYS A 319 12.95 16.88 -7.04
N SER A 320 11.82 16.47 -6.43
CA SER A 320 11.81 16.03 -5.03
C SER A 320 12.59 14.73 -4.82
N TYR A 321 12.56 13.80 -5.79
CA TYR A 321 13.33 12.56 -5.76
C TYR A 321 14.83 12.80 -5.93
N GLU A 322 15.24 13.64 -6.89
CA GLU A 322 16.63 14.08 -7.04
C GLU A 322 17.17 14.73 -5.77
N TYR A 323 16.36 15.61 -5.17
CA TYR A 323 16.70 16.23 -3.88
C TYR A 323 16.86 15.19 -2.78
N ALA A 324 15.91 14.27 -2.63
CA ALA A 324 15.92 13.23 -1.61
C ALA A 324 17.14 12.30 -1.76
N ILE A 325 17.50 11.88 -2.99
CA ILE A 325 18.67 11.06 -3.28
C ILE A 325 19.96 11.82 -2.86
N ARG A 326 20.09 13.09 -3.28
CA ARG A 326 21.25 13.94 -2.94
C ARG A 326 21.38 14.15 -1.42
N GLN A 327 20.25 14.28 -0.72
CA GLN A 327 20.19 14.42 0.74
C GLN A 327 20.21 13.09 1.49
N LYS A 328 20.40 11.96 0.78
CA LYS A 328 20.50 10.62 1.37
C LYS A 328 19.28 10.25 2.21
N TYR A 329 18.08 10.54 1.72
CA TYR A 329 16.86 9.96 2.26
C TYR A 329 16.84 8.46 2.04
N ARG A 330 16.16 7.74 2.94
CA ARG A 330 15.95 6.32 2.80
C ARG A 330 14.69 6.06 1.97
N PHE A 331 14.72 5.05 1.14
CA PHE A 331 13.68 4.79 0.15
C PHE A 331 12.87 3.53 0.47
N PHE A 332 11.69 3.42 -0.12
CA PHE A 332 10.72 2.32 -0.15
C PHE A 332 10.04 2.08 1.21
N SER A 333 9.58 0.83 1.49
CA SER A 333 8.64 0.51 2.57
C SER A 333 9.08 0.95 3.97
N TYR A 334 10.34 0.75 4.31
CA TYR A 334 10.93 1.15 5.60
C TYR A 334 11.71 2.47 5.52
N GLY A 335 11.67 3.09 4.36
CA GLY A 335 12.33 4.37 4.11
C GLY A 335 11.67 5.53 4.80
N ASP A 336 12.02 6.71 4.35
CA ASP A 336 11.49 7.98 4.80
C ASP A 336 10.20 8.33 4.04
N SER A 337 9.53 9.40 4.42
CA SER A 337 8.27 9.84 3.84
C SER A 337 8.37 11.18 3.14
N CYS A 338 7.37 11.48 2.33
CA CYS A 338 7.15 12.78 1.73
C CYS A 338 5.67 13.17 1.84
N ILE A 339 5.41 14.48 1.83
CA ILE A 339 4.07 15.06 1.82
C ILE A 339 3.92 15.98 0.62
N PHE A 340 2.89 15.72 -0.19
CA PHE A 340 2.61 16.41 -1.44
C PHE A 340 1.25 17.10 -1.40
N SER A 341 1.15 18.32 -1.94
CA SER A 341 -0.11 18.96 -2.28
C SER A 341 -0.57 18.53 -3.67
N LYS A 342 -1.89 18.50 -3.88
CA LYS A 342 -2.47 18.33 -5.21
C LYS A 342 -1.99 19.47 -6.13
N GLU A 343 -1.58 19.13 -7.36
CA GLU A 343 -1.19 20.10 -8.36
C GLU A 343 -2.38 21.01 -8.71
N ASN A 344 -2.19 22.30 -8.57
CA ASN A 344 -3.13 23.28 -9.09
C ASN A 344 -2.94 23.35 -10.62
N GLN A 345 -3.87 22.81 -11.40
CA GLN A 345 -3.84 22.74 -12.88
C GLN A 345 -3.63 24.11 -13.59
N LYS A 346 -3.32 25.19 -12.86
CA LYS A 346 -3.12 26.54 -13.39
C LYS A 346 -1.67 26.86 -13.83
N TYR A 347 -0.69 25.98 -13.59
CA TYR A 347 0.72 26.33 -13.76
C TYR A 347 1.49 25.55 -14.83
N ASP A 348 0.88 24.58 -15.51
CA ASP A 348 1.49 23.90 -16.67
C ASP A 348 0.78 24.32 -17.99
N LYS A 349 1.06 25.55 -18.41
CA LYS A 349 0.94 25.97 -19.81
C LYS A 349 2.31 26.34 -20.36
#